data_58c6b221404fe6bec3f135627862c941
#
_entry.id   58c6b221404fe6bec3f135627862c941
#
_cell.length_a   1.000
_cell.length_b   1.000
_cell.length_c   1.000
_cell.angle_alpha   90.00
_cell.angle_beta   90.00
_cell.angle_gamma   90.00
#
_symmetry.space_group_name_H-M   'P 1'
#
loop_
_entity.id
_entity.type
_entity.pdbx_description
1 polymer ?
#
loop_
_entity_poly.entity_id
_entity_poly.type
_entity_poly.pdbx_seq_one_letter_code
_entity_poly.pdbx_strand_id
1 'polypeptide(L)'
;MAKQRKHGTGTVRLRSDGRWEGRVVIGYNDSGLPKTKNVLAKTKAECEKKLKSLITAQKGSEPQPSRQTMTAAQWLDFWYQTYKKPNLRPNTQMSYERRIYQHIIPNLGPIPLNKLTTGDIQQFYTGLKQNGRLLRQEQYGEGLSGQTVRGIHTTFHAALDKAVSEKIIPKNPSDFCRLPSAKAREMQVLSPEEIQRLLIQSKEDGYFELLLLELSTGLRRGEICALQWDDLNFNTGELQVKRQVHRVKGELVVSEPKTKASNRSVILPPPVLMVLSDYKTEINSVWLFPSPLNNDSPRDPAAVRKRLTTILERADCKRVRFHDLRHTFATASLEHGMDIKTLSTIIGHISTATTLNVYAHVTDEMRKIAAAKIDRGIAKSESLQDINTAPRKPAPSTFLPHKGQRRKPGTGCVSQINEKLWEGRYSPKLPNGARLARNVYAHSEKECEQKLAELIVQMKAEIAAQRQQPQAPA
;
A
#
# COMPACT_ATOMS: atom_id res chain seq x y z
N MET A 1 7.29 -17.24 -42.34
CA MET A 1 6.70 -16.02 -41.77
C MET A 1 7.79 -14.96 -41.58
N ALA A 2 7.63 -13.76 -42.13
CA ALA A 2 8.66 -12.70 -42.04
C ALA A 2 8.73 -12.14 -40.61
N LYS A 3 9.90 -12.21 -39.97
CA LYS A 3 10.15 -11.63 -38.63
C LYS A 3 9.83 -10.13 -38.64
N GLN A 4 8.85 -9.70 -37.86
CA GLN A 4 8.54 -8.29 -37.65
C GLN A 4 9.77 -7.56 -37.06
N ARG A 5 10.31 -6.58 -37.78
CA ARG A 5 11.48 -5.81 -37.35
C ARG A 5 11.11 -4.80 -36.28
N LYS A 6 12.07 -4.50 -35.37
CA LYS A 6 11.88 -3.51 -34.30
C LYS A 6 11.61 -2.11 -34.88
N HIS A 7 10.67 -1.37 -34.32
CA HIS A 7 10.35 0.03 -34.67
C HIS A 7 11.63 0.89 -34.61
N GLY A 8 11.88 1.73 -35.64
CA GLY A 8 13.03 2.65 -35.66
C GLY A 8 14.30 2.13 -36.34
N THR A 9 14.32 0.88 -36.85
CA THR A 9 15.52 0.31 -37.51
C THR A 9 15.61 0.59 -39.00
N GLY A 10 14.62 1.28 -39.59
CA GLY A 10 14.52 1.51 -41.02
C GLY A 10 14.31 0.27 -41.86
N THR A 11 14.10 0.41 -43.16
CA THR A 11 13.94 -0.69 -44.11
C THR A 11 14.99 -0.62 -45.20
N VAL A 12 15.47 -1.78 -45.65
CA VAL A 12 16.42 -1.92 -46.77
C VAL A 12 15.79 -2.80 -47.82
N ARG A 13 15.73 -2.32 -49.08
CA ARG A 13 15.20 -3.04 -50.22
C ARG A 13 16.04 -2.89 -51.45
N LEU A 14 16.04 -3.87 -52.36
CA LEU A 14 16.62 -3.79 -53.68
C LEU A 14 15.62 -3.07 -54.60
N ARG A 15 16.09 -2.09 -55.34
CA ARG A 15 15.32 -1.36 -56.38
C ARG A 15 15.42 -2.06 -57.72
N SER A 16 14.51 -1.74 -58.62
CA SER A 16 14.50 -2.25 -59.99
C SER A 16 15.72 -1.81 -60.83
N ASP A 17 16.41 -0.72 -60.38
CA ASP A 17 17.63 -0.21 -61.00
C ASP A 17 18.93 -0.91 -60.48
N GLY A 18 18.78 -2.00 -59.71
CA GLY A 18 19.90 -2.79 -59.18
C GLY A 18 20.60 -2.18 -57.96
N ARG A 19 20.19 -1.02 -57.46
CA ARG A 19 20.74 -0.38 -56.27
C ARG A 19 19.91 -0.73 -54.99
N TRP A 20 20.59 -0.76 -53.85
CA TRP A 20 19.98 -0.93 -52.56
C TRP A 20 19.53 0.42 -51.99
N GLU A 21 18.26 0.49 -51.56
CA GLU A 21 17.67 1.65 -50.88
C GLU A 21 17.40 1.35 -49.42
N GLY A 22 17.99 2.18 -48.53
CA GLY A 22 17.66 2.21 -47.09
C GLY A 22 16.75 3.38 -46.82
N ARG A 23 15.63 3.14 -46.13
CA ARG A 23 14.64 4.18 -45.78
C ARG A 23 14.43 4.21 -44.29
N VAL A 24 14.47 5.40 -43.70
CA VAL A 24 14.13 5.64 -42.29
C VAL A 24 13.11 6.77 -42.16
N VAL A 25 12.14 6.60 -41.27
CA VAL A 25 11.17 7.64 -40.92
C VAL A 25 11.84 8.61 -39.97
N ILE A 26 11.84 9.91 -40.30
CA ILE A 26 12.50 10.99 -39.57
C ILE A 26 11.53 11.90 -38.84
N GLY A 27 10.22 11.69 -39.00
CA GLY A 27 9.15 12.50 -38.41
C GLY A 27 7.84 12.31 -39.18
N TYR A 28 6.85 13.13 -38.85
CA TYR A 28 5.55 13.17 -39.52
C TYR A 28 5.24 14.61 -39.96
N ASN A 29 4.49 14.76 -41.05
CA ASN A 29 4.00 16.04 -41.51
C ASN A 29 2.79 16.51 -40.64
N ASP A 30 2.37 17.75 -40.78
CA ASP A 30 1.20 18.30 -40.10
C ASP A 30 -0.10 17.55 -40.43
N SER A 31 -0.12 16.79 -41.53
CA SER A 31 -1.18 15.89 -41.98
C SER A 31 -0.99 14.43 -41.50
N GLY A 32 -0.06 14.15 -40.60
CA GLY A 32 0.19 12.81 -40.03
C GLY A 32 0.92 11.81 -40.94
N LEU A 33 1.38 12.24 -42.12
CA LEU A 33 2.14 11.36 -43.05
C LEU A 33 3.62 11.31 -42.66
N PRO A 34 4.28 10.12 -42.76
CA PRO A 34 5.66 9.97 -42.34
C PRO A 34 6.63 10.67 -43.30
N LYS A 35 7.44 11.58 -42.78
CA LYS A 35 8.63 12.11 -43.46
C LYS A 35 9.71 11.06 -43.45
N THR A 36 10.27 10.71 -44.62
CA THR A 36 11.32 9.70 -44.72
C THR A 36 12.58 10.27 -45.36
N LYS A 37 13.75 9.79 -44.87
CA LYS A 37 15.03 9.98 -45.53
C LYS A 37 15.51 8.64 -46.12
N ASN A 38 16.09 8.70 -47.33
CA ASN A 38 16.59 7.53 -48.03
C ASN A 38 18.09 7.62 -48.24
N VAL A 39 18.75 6.46 -48.23
CA VAL A 39 20.13 6.29 -48.63
C VAL A 39 20.23 5.24 -49.76
N LEU A 40 21.11 5.45 -50.72
CA LEU A 40 21.32 4.52 -51.82
C LEU A 40 22.76 4.01 -51.78
N ALA A 41 22.93 2.71 -52.15
CA ALA A 41 24.21 2.07 -52.25
C ALA A 41 24.23 0.98 -53.33
N LYS A 42 25.39 0.60 -53.80
CA LYS A 42 25.56 -0.47 -54.78
C LYS A 42 25.43 -1.87 -54.16
N THR A 43 25.77 -1.99 -52.88
CA THR A 43 25.66 -3.27 -52.14
C THR A 43 24.78 -3.14 -50.91
N LYS A 44 24.20 -4.25 -50.47
CA LYS A 44 23.33 -4.33 -49.30
C LYS A 44 24.07 -3.90 -48.03
N ALA A 45 25.30 -4.39 -47.84
CA ALA A 45 26.12 -4.10 -46.66
C ALA A 45 26.49 -2.61 -46.57
N GLU A 46 26.80 -1.97 -47.69
CA GLU A 46 27.07 -0.52 -47.74
C GLU A 46 25.80 0.30 -47.43
N CYS A 47 24.66 -0.14 -47.96
CA CYS A 47 23.35 0.49 -47.67
C CYS A 47 23.01 0.41 -46.19
N GLU A 48 23.16 -0.73 -45.52
CA GLU A 48 22.96 -0.92 -44.09
C GLU A 48 23.92 -0.08 -43.26
N LYS A 49 25.19 0.04 -43.66
CA LYS A 49 26.18 0.92 -42.99
C LYS A 49 25.79 2.39 -43.09
N LYS A 50 25.43 2.86 -44.28
CA LYS A 50 24.94 4.23 -44.52
C LYS A 50 23.62 4.51 -43.78
N LEU A 51 22.71 3.55 -43.72
CA LEU A 51 21.47 3.69 -43.00
C LEU A 51 21.71 3.77 -41.48
N LYS A 52 22.62 2.94 -40.93
CA LYS A 52 23.03 2.99 -39.52
C LYS A 52 23.68 4.34 -39.17
N SER A 53 24.57 4.84 -39.99
CA SER A 53 25.21 6.17 -39.77
C SER A 53 24.20 7.28 -39.85
N LEU A 54 23.22 7.22 -40.75
CA LEU A 54 22.13 8.20 -40.85
C LEU A 54 21.22 8.16 -39.63
N ILE A 55 20.90 6.99 -39.11
CA ILE A 55 20.13 6.82 -37.87
C ILE A 55 20.92 7.34 -36.66
N THR A 56 22.21 7.07 -36.58
CA THR A 56 23.09 7.55 -35.50
C THR A 56 23.29 9.06 -35.55
N ALA A 57 23.50 9.63 -36.76
CA ALA A 57 23.62 11.08 -36.95
C ALA A 57 22.31 11.82 -36.59
N GLN A 58 21.13 11.21 -36.82
CA GLN A 58 19.84 11.79 -36.38
C GLN A 58 19.62 11.69 -34.88
N LYS A 59 20.07 10.62 -34.21
CA LYS A 59 20.04 10.53 -32.75
C LYS A 59 20.92 11.58 -32.07
N GLY A 60 21.94 12.07 -32.78
CA GLY A 60 22.83 13.14 -32.30
C GLY A 60 22.45 14.56 -32.74
N SER A 61 21.45 14.73 -33.63
CA SER A 61 21.10 16.02 -34.23
C SER A 61 19.60 16.39 -34.12
N GLU A 62 18.82 15.72 -33.26
CA GLU A 62 17.58 16.34 -32.82
C GLU A 62 17.98 17.56 -32.00
N PRO A 63 17.61 18.81 -32.43
CA PRO A 63 17.68 19.94 -31.53
C PRO A 63 16.78 19.58 -30.37
N GLN A 64 17.36 19.43 -29.16
CA GLN A 64 16.52 19.35 -27.97
C GLN A 64 15.58 20.57 -28.03
N PRO A 65 14.25 20.38 -28.06
CA PRO A 65 13.33 21.52 -28.08
C PRO A 65 13.75 22.42 -26.94
N SER A 66 13.90 23.72 -27.23
CA SER A 66 14.27 24.68 -26.18
C SER A 66 13.40 24.37 -24.99
N ARG A 67 13.94 24.27 -23.78
CA ARG A 67 13.19 23.88 -22.55
C ARG A 67 11.87 24.61 -22.38
N GLN A 68 11.71 25.76 -23.05
CA GLN A 68 10.52 26.61 -23.01
C GLN A 68 9.40 26.23 -23.99
N THR A 69 9.64 25.38 -25.00
CA THR A 69 8.66 24.99 -26.04
C THR A 69 8.27 23.52 -26.00
N MET A 70 8.78 22.74 -25.03
CA MET A 70 8.51 21.31 -24.88
C MET A 70 7.02 21.06 -24.62
N THR A 71 6.42 20.12 -25.37
CA THR A 71 5.03 19.69 -25.13
C THR A 71 4.94 18.72 -23.93
N ALA A 72 3.74 18.57 -23.38
CA ALA A 72 3.49 17.61 -22.30
C ALA A 72 3.84 16.18 -22.70
N ALA A 73 3.60 15.78 -23.97
CA ALA A 73 3.98 14.46 -24.49
C ALA A 73 5.49 14.25 -24.47
N GLN A 74 6.25 15.22 -24.99
CA GLN A 74 7.72 15.16 -25.05
C GLN A 74 8.33 15.09 -23.65
N TRP A 75 7.82 15.89 -22.73
CA TRP A 75 8.26 15.86 -21.34
C TRP A 75 7.94 14.52 -20.65
N LEU A 76 6.71 14.03 -20.78
CA LEU A 76 6.28 12.77 -20.16
C LEU A 76 7.09 11.58 -20.65
N ASP A 77 7.35 11.50 -21.95
CA ASP A 77 8.19 10.44 -22.52
C ASP A 77 9.62 10.55 -22.01
N PHE A 78 10.24 11.72 -22.09
CA PHE A 78 11.58 11.97 -21.56
C PHE A 78 11.67 11.62 -20.06
N TRP A 79 10.74 12.13 -19.24
CA TRP A 79 10.71 11.87 -17.81
C TRP A 79 10.56 10.37 -17.49
N TYR A 80 9.67 9.69 -18.20
CA TYR A 80 9.46 8.26 -18.00
C TYR A 80 10.68 7.44 -18.37
N GLN A 81 11.22 7.64 -19.58
CA GLN A 81 12.35 6.86 -20.06
C GLN A 81 13.64 7.12 -19.25
N THR A 82 13.87 8.37 -18.83
CA THR A 82 15.09 8.79 -18.15
C THR A 82 15.05 8.56 -16.64
N TYR A 83 13.97 8.98 -15.97
CA TYR A 83 13.95 9.00 -14.51
C TYR A 83 13.19 7.82 -13.88
N LYS A 84 12.20 7.25 -14.57
CA LYS A 84 11.34 6.23 -13.95
C LYS A 84 11.64 4.82 -14.44
N LYS A 85 11.63 4.59 -15.73
CA LYS A 85 11.72 3.27 -16.33
C LYS A 85 12.91 2.43 -15.87
N PRO A 86 14.16 2.97 -15.76
CA PRO A 86 15.32 2.19 -15.35
C PRO A 86 15.19 1.58 -13.94
N ASN A 87 14.45 2.26 -13.06
CA ASN A 87 14.31 1.90 -11.65
C ASN A 87 12.99 1.16 -11.32
N LEU A 88 12.14 0.91 -12.34
CA LEU A 88 10.84 0.29 -12.16
C LEU A 88 10.86 -1.17 -12.58
N ARG A 89 10.17 -2.01 -11.79
CA ARG A 89 9.90 -3.41 -12.16
C ARG A 89 8.96 -3.47 -13.38
N PRO A 90 9.04 -4.53 -14.23
CA PRO A 90 8.29 -4.63 -15.48
C PRO A 90 6.79 -4.37 -15.36
N ASN A 91 6.12 -4.92 -14.35
CA ASN A 91 4.67 -4.70 -14.13
C ASN A 91 4.33 -3.25 -13.76
N THR A 92 5.24 -2.57 -13.05
CA THR A 92 5.09 -1.16 -12.74
C THR A 92 5.32 -0.31 -13.99
N GLN A 93 6.31 -0.67 -14.82
CA GLN A 93 6.53 -0.04 -16.12
C GLN A 93 5.26 -0.10 -16.97
N MET A 94 4.65 -1.28 -17.12
CA MET A 94 3.39 -1.44 -17.86
C MET A 94 2.26 -0.55 -17.32
N SER A 95 2.19 -0.38 -16.00
CA SER A 95 1.18 0.49 -15.38
C SER A 95 1.43 1.97 -15.68
N TYR A 96 2.71 2.42 -15.65
CA TYR A 96 3.11 3.77 -16.05
C TYR A 96 2.86 4.00 -17.53
N GLU A 97 3.28 3.07 -18.39
CA GLU A 97 3.10 3.14 -19.85
C GLU A 97 1.62 3.27 -20.22
N ARG A 98 0.75 2.46 -19.59
CA ARG A 98 -0.69 2.58 -19.80
C ARG A 98 -1.22 3.96 -19.42
N ARG A 99 -0.85 4.49 -18.26
CA ARG A 99 -1.30 5.80 -17.79
C ARG A 99 -0.80 6.92 -18.69
N ILE A 100 0.46 6.89 -19.08
CA ILE A 100 1.11 7.92 -19.89
C ILE A 100 0.61 7.86 -21.33
N TYR A 101 0.82 6.73 -22.01
CA TYR A 101 0.62 6.65 -23.46
C TYR A 101 -0.82 6.38 -23.88
N GLN A 102 -1.65 5.78 -23.01
CA GLN A 102 -3.05 5.50 -23.35
C GLN A 102 -4.03 6.54 -22.81
N HIS A 103 -3.67 7.28 -21.76
CA HIS A 103 -4.59 8.24 -21.14
C HIS A 103 -4.07 9.67 -21.18
N ILE A 104 -2.84 9.95 -20.73
CA ILE A 104 -2.38 11.34 -20.58
C ILE A 104 -1.98 11.94 -21.93
N ILE A 105 -1.09 11.30 -22.66
CA ILE A 105 -0.58 11.82 -23.93
C ILE A 105 -1.68 12.05 -24.97
N PRO A 106 -2.66 11.16 -25.20
CA PRO A 106 -3.71 11.41 -26.18
C PRO A 106 -4.57 12.65 -25.89
N ASN A 107 -4.71 13.02 -24.62
CA ASN A 107 -5.58 14.13 -24.21
C ASN A 107 -4.83 15.45 -23.96
N LEU A 108 -3.67 15.38 -23.31
CA LEU A 108 -2.93 16.58 -22.87
C LEU A 108 -1.57 16.71 -23.57
N GLY A 109 -1.12 15.68 -24.28
CA GLY A 109 0.20 15.62 -24.90
C GLY A 109 0.52 16.77 -25.87
N PRO A 110 -0.39 17.23 -26.74
CA PRO A 110 -0.13 18.33 -27.68
C PRO A 110 0.09 19.68 -27.00
N ILE A 111 -0.37 19.88 -25.76
CA ILE A 111 -0.32 21.16 -25.06
C ILE A 111 1.15 21.46 -24.69
N PRO A 112 1.69 22.66 -25.01
CA PRO A 112 2.98 23.10 -24.50
C PRO A 112 2.98 23.10 -22.97
N LEU A 113 4.04 22.58 -22.36
CA LEU A 113 4.08 22.32 -20.92
C LEU A 113 3.92 23.62 -20.09
N ASN A 114 4.43 24.73 -20.60
CA ASN A 114 4.31 26.06 -19.99
C ASN A 114 2.92 26.71 -20.16
N LYS A 115 2.08 26.17 -21.03
CA LYS A 115 0.69 26.64 -21.26
C LYS A 115 -0.35 25.72 -20.59
N LEU A 116 0.08 24.59 -20.03
CA LEU A 116 -0.81 23.64 -19.38
C LEU A 116 -1.40 24.25 -18.11
N THR A 117 -2.71 24.32 -18.04
CA THR A 117 -3.45 24.93 -16.92
C THR A 117 -4.08 23.89 -16.01
N THR A 118 -4.41 24.30 -14.78
CA THR A 118 -5.23 23.48 -13.85
C THR A 118 -6.59 23.14 -14.45
N GLY A 119 -7.18 24.04 -15.25
CA GLY A 119 -8.46 23.83 -15.94
C GLY A 119 -8.39 22.68 -16.94
N ASP A 120 -7.34 22.63 -17.78
CA ASP A 120 -7.14 21.54 -18.75
C ASP A 120 -7.04 20.18 -18.05
N ILE A 121 -6.28 20.12 -16.96
CA ILE A 121 -6.09 18.90 -16.17
C ILE A 121 -7.38 18.48 -15.48
N GLN A 122 -8.13 19.44 -14.92
CA GLN A 122 -9.41 19.16 -14.28
C GLN A 122 -10.43 18.63 -15.27
N GLN A 123 -10.52 19.24 -16.46
CA GLN A 123 -11.40 18.78 -17.54
C GLN A 123 -11.02 17.37 -17.99
N PHE A 124 -9.72 17.08 -18.13
CA PHE A 124 -9.22 15.75 -18.43
C PHE A 124 -9.66 14.72 -17.38
N TYR A 125 -9.54 14.99 -16.07
CA TYR A 125 -9.99 14.06 -15.04
C TYR A 125 -11.50 13.85 -15.05
N THR A 126 -12.27 14.89 -15.35
CA THR A 126 -13.72 14.79 -15.52
C THR A 126 -14.06 13.90 -16.73
N GLY A 127 -13.40 14.10 -17.86
CA GLY A 127 -13.56 13.25 -19.05
C GLY A 127 -13.19 11.79 -18.79
N LEU A 128 -12.09 11.53 -18.08
CA LEU A 128 -11.71 10.16 -17.68
C LEU A 128 -12.77 9.47 -16.83
N LYS A 129 -13.47 10.23 -16.00
CA LYS A 129 -14.55 9.71 -15.14
C LYS A 129 -15.80 9.37 -15.94
N GLN A 130 -16.08 10.08 -17.02
CA GLN A 130 -17.25 9.89 -17.88
C GLN A 130 -17.04 8.79 -18.93
N ASN A 131 -15.96 8.88 -19.73
CA ASN A 131 -15.71 8.06 -20.90
C ASN A 131 -14.25 7.58 -21.07
N GLY A 132 -13.45 7.61 -20.00
CA GLY A 132 -12.03 7.27 -20.07
C GLY A 132 -11.68 5.79 -20.18
N ARG A 133 -12.64 4.88 -20.18
CA ARG A 133 -12.40 3.44 -20.26
C ARG A 133 -12.18 3.00 -21.70
N LEU A 134 -11.01 2.39 -21.96
CA LEU A 134 -10.63 1.94 -23.31
C LEU A 134 -11.02 0.49 -23.61
N LEU A 135 -11.21 -0.35 -22.58
CA LEU A 135 -11.49 -1.77 -22.74
C LEU A 135 -12.63 -2.21 -21.83
N ARG A 136 -13.47 -3.15 -22.27
CA ARG A 136 -14.59 -3.74 -21.50
C ARG A 136 -15.62 -2.71 -21.04
N GLN A 137 -15.96 -1.78 -21.92
CA GLN A 137 -16.96 -0.74 -21.64
C GLN A 137 -18.33 -1.36 -21.36
N GLU A 138 -18.73 -2.37 -22.12
CA GLU A 138 -19.99 -3.10 -21.92
C GLU A 138 -20.14 -3.70 -20.52
N GLN A 139 -19.05 -4.22 -19.95
CA GLN A 139 -19.06 -4.90 -18.66
C GLN A 139 -18.97 -3.93 -17.45
N TYR A 140 -18.28 -2.79 -17.61
CA TYR A 140 -17.92 -1.91 -16.48
C TYR A 140 -18.31 -0.43 -16.70
N GLY A 141 -19.04 -0.13 -17.79
CA GLY A 141 -19.38 1.23 -18.20
C GLY A 141 -18.17 1.99 -18.80
N GLU A 142 -18.44 3.14 -19.39
CA GLU A 142 -17.45 3.92 -20.16
C GLU A 142 -16.45 4.67 -19.26
N GLY A 143 -16.85 5.01 -18.03
CA GLY A 143 -16.03 5.79 -17.11
C GLY A 143 -14.98 4.98 -16.36
N LEU A 144 -13.89 5.62 -16.00
CA LEU A 144 -12.89 5.04 -15.10
C LEU A 144 -13.32 5.17 -13.63
N SER A 145 -12.87 4.22 -12.82
CA SER A 145 -13.05 4.31 -11.36
C SER A 145 -12.27 5.49 -10.77
N GLY A 146 -12.76 6.08 -9.68
CA GLY A 146 -12.05 7.16 -8.97
C GLY A 146 -10.61 6.76 -8.60
N GLN A 147 -10.38 5.51 -8.19
CA GLN A 147 -9.04 4.99 -7.89
C GLN A 147 -8.12 4.98 -9.11
N THR A 148 -8.64 4.66 -10.30
CA THR A 148 -7.85 4.67 -11.55
C THR A 148 -7.47 6.09 -11.92
N VAL A 149 -8.41 7.05 -11.84
CA VAL A 149 -8.14 8.47 -12.10
C VAL A 149 -7.11 9.02 -11.12
N ARG A 150 -7.19 8.68 -9.83
CA ARG A 150 -6.16 9.03 -8.83
C ARG A 150 -4.80 8.45 -9.18
N GLY A 151 -4.74 7.22 -9.68
CA GLY A 151 -3.49 6.60 -10.13
C GLY A 151 -2.88 7.32 -11.35
N ILE A 152 -3.71 7.80 -12.29
CA ILE A 152 -3.28 8.62 -13.43
C ILE A 152 -2.76 9.97 -12.93
N HIS A 153 -3.50 10.63 -12.02
CA HIS A 153 -3.07 11.88 -11.38
C HIS A 153 -1.70 11.70 -10.70
N THR A 154 -1.51 10.71 -9.85
CA THR A 154 -0.24 10.47 -9.15
C THR A 154 0.94 10.34 -10.12
N THR A 155 0.74 9.68 -11.26
CA THR A 155 1.78 9.55 -12.29
C THR A 155 2.06 10.90 -12.96
N PHE A 156 1.03 11.65 -13.32
CA PHE A 156 1.15 12.93 -13.98
C PHE A 156 1.70 14.02 -13.06
N HIS A 157 1.19 14.11 -11.84
CA HIS A 157 1.68 15.01 -10.80
C HIS A 157 3.18 14.83 -10.56
N ALA A 158 3.65 13.59 -10.39
CA ALA A 158 5.06 13.32 -10.19
C ALA A 158 5.94 13.71 -11.39
N ALA A 159 5.40 13.67 -12.62
CA ALA A 159 6.11 14.15 -13.80
C ALA A 159 6.18 15.70 -13.83
N LEU A 160 5.09 16.36 -13.46
CA LEU A 160 5.03 17.81 -13.39
C LEU A 160 5.87 18.38 -12.23
N ASP A 161 5.89 17.73 -11.07
CA ASP A 161 6.80 18.08 -9.96
C ASP A 161 8.27 18.02 -10.40
N LYS A 162 8.61 17.01 -11.17
CA LYS A 162 9.97 16.91 -11.73
C LYS A 162 10.23 18.05 -12.72
N ALA A 163 9.24 18.47 -13.53
CA ALA A 163 9.37 19.62 -14.42
C ALA A 163 9.58 20.93 -13.64
N VAL A 164 8.92 21.10 -12.49
CA VAL A 164 9.16 22.24 -11.59
C VAL A 164 10.57 22.18 -11.03
N SER A 165 11.03 21.01 -10.54
CA SER A 165 12.39 20.84 -10.01
C SER A 165 13.48 21.10 -11.04
N GLU A 166 13.21 20.84 -12.33
CA GLU A 166 14.10 21.13 -13.49
C GLU A 166 13.93 22.57 -14.01
N LYS A 167 13.08 23.39 -13.35
CA LYS A 167 12.79 24.78 -13.74
C LYS A 167 12.23 24.94 -15.17
N ILE A 168 11.52 23.91 -15.67
CA ILE A 168 10.85 23.95 -16.99
C ILE A 168 9.52 24.70 -16.86
N ILE A 169 8.80 24.49 -15.74
CA ILE A 169 7.60 25.22 -15.37
C ILE A 169 7.74 25.84 -13.98
N PRO A 170 7.10 26.97 -13.69
CA PRO A 170 7.28 27.66 -12.40
C PRO A 170 6.53 26.99 -11.23
N LYS A 171 5.43 26.29 -11.52
CA LYS A 171 4.57 25.62 -10.52
C LYS A 171 3.88 24.41 -11.16
N ASN A 172 3.47 23.46 -10.32
CA ASN A 172 2.73 22.29 -10.77
C ASN A 172 1.24 22.64 -10.98
N PRO A 173 0.72 22.64 -12.22
CA PRO A 173 -0.68 22.98 -12.45
C PRO A 173 -1.66 21.92 -11.94
N SER A 174 -1.20 20.74 -11.54
CA SER A 174 -2.06 19.67 -10.99
C SER A 174 -2.30 19.74 -9.48
N ASP A 175 -1.61 20.64 -8.74
CA ASP A 175 -1.69 20.72 -7.27
C ASP A 175 -3.10 21.02 -6.77
N PHE A 176 -3.85 21.86 -7.48
CA PHE A 176 -5.18 22.31 -7.07
C PHE A 176 -6.32 21.55 -7.75
N CYS A 177 -6.03 20.45 -8.45
CA CYS A 177 -7.05 19.64 -9.08
C CYS A 177 -7.87 18.85 -8.05
N ARG A 178 -9.19 18.87 -8.21
CA ARG A 178 -10.11 18.04 -7.40
C ARG A 178 -10.18 16.63 -7.96
N LEU A 179 -9.81 15.67 -7.14
CA LEU A 179 -9.84 14.27 -7.52
C LEU A 179 -11.15 13.60 -7.13
N PRO A 180 -11.68 12.69 -7.96
CA PRO A 180 -12.88 11.94 -7.61
C PRO A 180 -12.65 11.10 -6.33
N SER A 181 -13.72 10.90 -5.55
CA SER A 181 -13.67 10.02 -4.39
C SER A 181 -13.31 8.59 -4.81
N ALA A 182 -12.40 7.97 -4.06
CA ALA A 182 -12.14 6.55 -4.18
C ALA A 182 -12.93 5.85 -3.08
N LYS A 183 -14.11 5.29 -3.39
CA LYS A 183 -14.80 4.41 -2.43
C LYS A 183 -13.91 3.19 -2.20
N ALA A 184 -13.50 3.00 -0.95
CA ALA A 184 -12.87 1.76 -0.54
C ALA A 184 -13.87 0.62 -0.80
N ARG A 185 -13.40 -0.44 -1.46
CA ARG A 185 -14.24 -1.62 -1.66
C ARG A 185 -14.19 -2.39 -0.36
N GLU A 186 -15.35 -2.71 0.22
CA GLU A 186 -15.42 -3.56 1.38
C GLU A 186 -14.72 -4.90 1.12
N MET A 187 -13.95 -5.34 2.09
CA MET A 187 -13.33 -6.65 2.05
C MET A 187 -14.42 -7.70 2.24
N GLN A 188 -14.38 -8.71 1.39
CA GLN A 188 -15.28 -9.84 1.48
C GLN A 188 -14.53 -10.99 2.16
N VAL A 189 -15.04 -11.43 3.32
CA VAL A 189 -14.48 -12.55 4.09
C VAL A 189 -15.48 -13.71 4.00
N LEU A 190 -15.00 -14.92 3.71
CA LEU A 190 -15.85 -16.13 3.67
C LEU A 190 -16.21 -16.55 5.10
N SER A 191 -17.46 -17.01 5.30
CA SER A 191 -17.87 -17.64 6.55
C SER A 191 -17.25 -19.04 6.69
N PRO A 192 -17.22 -19.63 7.89
CA PRO A 192 -16.76 -21.01 8.11
C PRO A 192 -17.48 -22.02 7.22
N GLU A 193 -18.79 -21.88 7.02
CA GLU A 193 -19.61 -22.74 6.17
C GLU A 193 -19.24 -22.57 4.69
N GLU A 194 -19.02 -21.34 4.24
CA GLU A 194 -18.55 -21.05 2.88
C GLU A 194 -17.15 -21.62 2.64
N ILE A 195 -16.25 -21.54 3.63
CA ILE A 195 -14.91 -22.15 3.55
C ILE A 195 -15.03 -23.67 3.37
N GLN A 196 -15.90 -24.32 4.15
CA GLN A 196 -16.13 -25.75 4.03
C GLN A 196 -16.66 -26.15 2.64
N ARG A 197 -17.68 -25.45 2.13
CA ARG A 197 -18.22 -25.69 0.77
C ARG A 197 -17.17 -25.46 -0.31
N LEU A 198 -16.39 -24.37 -0.18
CA LEU A 198 -15.30 -24.07 -1.09
C LEU A 198 -14.26 -25.20 -1.14
N LEU A 199 -13.84 -25.72 0.01
CA LEU A 199 -12.85 -26.80 0.07
C LEU A 199 -13.39 -28.11 -0.50
N ILE A 200 -14.65 -28.47 -0.23
CA ILE A 200 -15.30 -29.66 -0.81
C ILE A 200 -15.32 -29.54 -2.34
N GLN A 201 -15.82 -28.41 -2.88
CA GLN A 201 -15.89 -28.21 -4.33
C GLN A 201 -14.49 -28.13 -4.97
N SER A 202 -13.51 -27.57 -4.27
CA SER A 202 -12.16 -27.47 -4.77
C SER A 202 -11.47 -28.83 -4.94
N LYS A 203 -11.88 -29.84 -4.18
CA LYS A 203 -11.38 -31.21 -4.30
C LYS A 203 -11.85 -31.83 -5.64
N GLU A 204 -13.11 -31.64 -6.00
CA GLU A 204 -13.64 -32.08 -7.30
C GLU A 204 -12.99 -31.38 -8.49
N ASP A 205 -12.62 -30.10 -8.31
CA ASP A 205 -11.99 -29.27 -9.35
C ASP A 205 -10.45 -29.40 -9.39
N GLY A 206 -9.81 -30.24 -8.51
CA GLY A 206 -8.36 -30.44 -8.45
C GLY A 206 -7.57 -29.20 -7.97
N TYR A 207 -8.13 -28.46 -7.02
CA TYR A 207 -7.55 -27.25 -6.43
C TYR A 207 -7.56 -27.25 -4.90
N PHE A 208 -7.88 -28.39 -4.29
CA PHE A 208 -8.04 -28.53 -2.85
C PHE A 208 -6.78 -28.15 -2.09
N GLU A 209 -5.64 -28.73 -2.43
CA GLU A 209 -4.37 -28.53 -1.74
C GLU A 209 -3.90 -27.07 -1.83
N LEU A 210 -4.10 -26.45 -3.01
CA LEU A 210 -3.77 -25.03 -3.23
C LEU A 210 -4.64 -24.11 -2.38
N LEU A 211 -5.97 -24.34 -2.36
CA LEU A 211 -6.89 -23.50 -1.61
C LEU A 211 -6.80 -23.74 -0.10
N LEU A 212 -6.56 -24.99 0.32
CA LEU A 212 -6.30 -25.32 1.72
C LEU A 212 -5.04 -24.62 2.23
N LEU A 213 -3.94 -24.67 1.46
CA LEU A 213 -2.70 -23.97 1.82
C LEU A 213 -2.89 -22.45 1.86
N GLU A 214 -3.64 -21.88 0.92
CA GLU A 214 -3.95 -20.45 0.92
C GLU A 214 -4.74 -20.02 2.16
N LEU A 215 -5.79 -20.76 2.50
CA LEU A 215 -6.62 -20.52 3.69
C LEU A 215 -5.91 -20.79 5.01
N SER A 216 -4.80 -21.53 4.99
CA SER A 216 -3.99 -21.83 6.18
C SER A 216 -2.79 -20.90 6.35
N THR A 217 -2.41 -20.13 5.31
CA THR A 217 -1.19 -19.32 5.33
C THR A 217 -1.39 -17.88 4.90
N GLY A 218 -2.46 -17.60 4.15
CA GLY A 218 -2.73 -16.28 3.58
C GLY A 218 -1.63 -15.78 2.64
N LEU A 219 -0.98 -16.64 1.87
CA LEU A 219 0.06 -16.29 0.92
C LEU A 219 -0.48 -15.42 -0.21
N ARG A 220 0.37 -14.58 -0.80
CA ARG A 220 -0.04 -13.88 -2.03
C ARG A 220 -0.13 -14.87 -3.18
N ARG A 221 -1.12 -14.70 -4.08
CA ARG A 221 -1.35 -15.58 -5.22
C ARG A 221 -0.08 -15.91 -6.02
N GLY A 222 0.78 -14.92 -6.24
CA GLY A 222 2.05 -15.13 -6.94
C GLY A 222 3.08 -15.90 -6.12
N GLU A 223 3.01 -15.83 -4.79
CA GLU A 223 3.87 -16.57 -3.88
C GLU A 223 3.47 -18.05 -3.86
N ILE A 224 2.20 -18.34 -3.65
CA ILE A 224 1.71 -19.74 -3.60
C ILE A 224 1.94 -20.48 -4.93
N CYS A 225 1.75 -19.83 -6.07
CA CYS A 225 2.05 -20.41 -7.38
C CYS A 225 3.55 -20.63 -7.63
N ALA A 226 4.45 -20.01 -6.84
CA ALA A 226 5.89 -20.11 -6.99
C ALA A 226 6.55 -21.08 -6.02
N LEU A 227 5.78 -21.77 -5.18
CA LEU A 227 6.31 -22.72 -4.21
C LEU A 227 6.90 -23.95 -4.89
N GLN A 228 8.01 -24.41 -4.37
CA GLN A 228 8.67 -25.65 -4.74
C GLN A 228 8.69 -26.60 -3.56
N TRP A 229 8.83 -27.89 -3.80
CA TRP A 229 8.89 -28.87 -2.73
C TRP A 229 10.06 -28.63 -1.77
N ASP A 230 11.18 -28.11 -2.26
CA ASP A 230 12.37 -27.76 -1.45
C ASP A 230 12.15 -26.54 -0.54
N ASP A 231 11.03 -25.84 -0.70
CA ASP A 231 10.65 -24.75 0.22
C ASP A 231 9.95 -25.28 1.49
N LEU A 232 9.49 -26.54 1.48
CA LEU A 232 8.75 -27.16 2.59
C LEU A 232 9.59 -28.23 3.28
N ASN A 233 9.87 -28.01 4.56
CA ASN A 233 10.46 -29.01 5.42
C ASN A 233 9.34 -29.78 6.14
N PHE A 234 9.10 -31.02 5.73
CA PHE A 234 8.04 -31.85 6.32
C PHE A 234 8.30 -32.25 7.78
N ASN A 235 9.57 -32.27 8.25
CA ASN A 235 9.88 -32.61 9.62
C ASN A 235 9.57 -31.48 10.60
N THR A 236 9.83 -30.25 10.20
CA THR A 236 9.61 -29.06 11.05
C THR A 236 8.29 -28.34 10.74
N GLY A 237 7.65 -28.66 9.61
CA GLY A 237 6.48 -27.94 9.10
C GLY A 237 6.78 -26.55 8.55
N GLU A 238 8.04 -26.18 8.42
CA GLU A 238 8.45 -24.86 7.96
C GLU A 238 8.33 -24.73 6.43
N LEU A 239 7.53 -23.76 5.98
CA LEU A 239 7.38 -23.38 4.58
C LEU A 239 8.06 -22.02 4.35
N GLN A 240 9.03 -21.98 3.45
CA GLN A 240 9.79 -20.76 3.12
C GLN A 240 9.26 -20.08 1.86
N VAL A 241 8.91 -18.80 1.94
CA VAL A 241 8.43 -18.01 0.82
C VAL A 241 9.60 -17.24 0.22
N LYS A 242 10.23 -17.80 -0.83
CA LYS A 242 11.46 -17.26 -1.47
C LYS A 242 11.20 -16.63 -2.85
N ARG A 243 10.08 -16.95 -3.49
CA ARG A 243 9.79 -16.62 -4.89
C ARG A 243 8.36 -16.14 -5.10
N GLN A 244 8.13 -15.50 -6.22
CA GLN A 244 6.79 -15.16 -6.72
C GLN A 244 6.73 -15.34 -8.23
N VAL A 245 5.57 -15.74 -8.74
CA VAL A 245 5.27 -15.82 -10.16
C VAL A 245 4.35 -14.69 -10.58
N HIS A 246 4.64 -14.06 -11.70
CA HIS A 246 3.79 -13.04 -12.30
C HIS A 246 3.90 -13.06 -13.83
N ARG A 247 2.92 -12.48 -14.54
CA ARG A 247 2.99 -12.33 -15.99
C ARG A 247 3.60 -11.00 -16.38
N VAL A 248 4.54 -11.06 -17.33
CA VAL A 248 5.13 -9.89 -17.99
C VAL A 248 5.00 -10.10 -19.49
N LYS A 249 4.29 -9.22 -20.18
CA LYS A 249 4.06 -9.28 -21.64
C LYS A 249 3.54 -10.63 -22.13
N GLY A 250 2.75 -11.32 -21.32
CA GLY A 250 2.17 -12.62 -21.64
C GLY A 250 2.97 -13.84 -21.18
N GLU A 251 4.22 -13.69 -20.77
CA GLU A 251 5.07 -14.77 -20.28
C GLU A 251 5.04 -14.87 -18.75
N LEU A 252 5.16 -16.08 -18.21
CA LEU A 252 5.33 -16.31 -16.78
C LEU A 252 6.79 -16.02 -16.39
N VAL A 253 6.96 -15.16 -15.40
CA VAL A 253 8.27 -14.80 -14.87
C VAL A 253 8.31 -15.13 -13.39
N VAL A 254 9.29 -15.94 -12.99
CA VAL A 254 9.63 -16.21 -11.59
C VAL A 254 10.64 -15.15 -11.14
N SER A 255 10.41 -14.56 -10.00
CA SER A 255 11.29 -13.53 -9.44
C SER A 255 11.31 -13.59 -7.91
N GLU A 256 12.34 -13.03 -7.33
CA GLU A 256 12.36 -12.82 -5.89
C GLU A 256 11.24 -11.87 -5.42
N PRO A 257 10.80 -11.99 -4.16
CA PRO A 257 9.82 -11.10 -3.58
C PRO A 257 10.26 -9.63 -3.61
N LYS A 258 9.29 -8.71 -3.53
CA LYS A 258 9.56 -7.25 -3.65
C LYS A 258 10.38 -6.67 -2.51
N THR A 259 10.31 -7.23 -1.32
CA THR A 259 10.92 -6.70 -0.10
C THR A 259 11.54 -7.83 0.72
N LYS A 260 12.52 -7.49 1.57
CA LYS A 260 13.11 -8.45 2.53
C LYS A 260 12.05 -9.05 3.46
N ALA A 261 11.05 -8.29 3.87
CA ALA A 261 9.92 -8.77 4.67
C ALA A 261 9.00 -9.77 3.96
N SER A 262 9.09 -9.88 2.64
CA SER A 262 8.36 -10.89 1.86
C SER A 262 9.10 -12.23 1.81
N ASN A 263 10.40 -12.28 2.12
CA ASN A 263 11.14 -13.51 2.35
C ASN A 263 10.92 -13.90 3.81
N ARG A 264 10.08 -14.88 4.04
CA ARG A 264 9.61 -15.29 5.37
C ARG A 264 9.33 -16.77 5.43
N SER A 265 9.29 -17.30 6.64
CA SER A 265 8.84 -18.66 6.93
C SER A 265 7.47 -18.67 7.57
N VAL A 266 6.69 -19.67 7.28
CA VAL A 266 5.39 -19.97 7.90
C VAL A 266 5.40 -21.42 8.38
N ILE A 267 5.00 -21.67 9.62
CA ILE A 267 4.83 -23.03 10.12
C ILE A 267 3.43 -23.53 9.75
N LEU A 268 3.38 -24.65 9.06
CA LEU A 268 2.13 -25.27 8.64
C LEU A 268 1.55 -26.15 9.76
N PRO A 269 0.22 -26.14 9.95
CA PRO A 269 -0.44 -27.07 10.85
C PRO A 269 -0.27 -28.54 10.40
N PRO A 270 -0.15 -29.51 11.32
CA PRO A 270 0.05 -30.92 10.99
C PRO A 270 -0.97 -31.50 9.99
N PRO A 271 -2.28 -31.19 10.06
CA PRO A 271 -3.23 -31.68 9.06
C PRO A 271 -2.95 -31.20 7.63
N VAL A 272 -2.43 -29.97 7.47
CA VAL A 272 -2.05 -29.43 6.17
C VAL A 272 -0.81 -30.15 5.63
N LEU A 273 0.15 -30.45 6.50
CA LEU A 273 1.35 -31.22 6.14
C LEU A 273 1.00 -32.63 5.66
N MET A 274 0.06 -33.31 6.32
CA MET A 274 -0.42 -34.62 5.88
C MET A 274 -1.00 -34.57 4.47
N VAL A 275 -1.91 -33.64 4.22
CA VAL A 275 -2.51 -33.45 2.89
C VAL A 275 -1.45 -33.17 1.83
N LEU A 276 -0.47 -32.31 2.13
CA LEU A 276 0.61 -32.00 1.20
C LEU A 276 1.58 -33.17 1.00
N SER A 277 1.79 -34.01 2.02
CA SER A 277 2.59 -35.23 1.90
C SER A 277 1.95 -36.23 0.94
N ASP A 278 0.64 -36.45 1.09
CA ASP A 278 -0.12 -37.33 0.19
C ASP A 278 -0.10 -36.78 -1.24
N TYR A 279 -0.38 -35.49 -1.40
CA TYR A 279 -0.34 -34.80 -2.69
C TYR A 279 1.02 -34.89 -3.38
N LYS A 280 2.13 -34.85 -2.61
CA LYS A 280 3.49 -34.98 -3.15
C LYS A 280 3.71 -36.30 -3.88
N THR A 281 3.07 -37.38 -3.44
CA THR A 281 3.21 -38.70 -4.07
C THR A 281 2.61 -38.76 -5.47
N GLU A 282 1.66 -37.86 -5.76
CA GLU A 282 0.95 -37.79 -7.05
C GLU A 282 1.60 -36.82 -8.03
N ILE A 283 2.49 -35.92 -7.54
CA ILE A 283 3.06 -34.84 -8.35
C ILE A 283 4.52 -35.09 -8.67
N ASN A 284 4.79 -35.30 -9.96
CA ASN A 284 6.17 -35.39 -10.47
C ASN A 284 6.61 -34.02 -11.05
N SER A 285 6.97 -33.11 -10.18
CA SER A 285 7.44 -31.75 -10.52
C SER A 285 8.28 -31.17 -9.39
N VAL A 286 9.16 -30.24 -9.70
CA VAL A 286 9.83 -29.42 -8.69
C VAL A 286 8.87 -28.41 -8.04
N TRP A 287 7.82 -28.02 -8.76
CA TRP A 287 6.81 -27.08 -8.28
C TRP A 287 5.79 -27.81 -7.41
N LEU A 288 5.43 -27.19 -6.29
CA LEU A 288 4.37 -27.69 -5.42
C LEU A 288 3.01 -27.66 -6.15
N PHE A 289 2.78 -26.65 -6.96
CA PHE A 289 1.61 -26.53 -7.83
C PHE A 289 2.05 -26.32 -9.28
N PRO A 290 2.32 -27.37 -10.03
CA PRO A 290 2.72 -27.27 -11.43
C PRO A 290 1.58 -26.83 -12.33
N SER A 291 1.92 -26.35 -13.52
CA SER A 291 0.96 -26.12 -14.60
C SER A 291 0.35 -27.44 -15.08
N PRO A 292 -0.98 -27.53 -15.29
CA PRO A 292 -1.59 -28.73 -15.86
C PRO A 292 -1.14 -29.05 -17.29
N LEU A 293 -0.54 -28.07 -17.98
CA LEU A 293 -0.09 -28.19 -19.36
C LEU A 293 1.41 -28.53 -19.46
N ASN A 294 2.18 -28.24 -18.44
CA ASN A 294 3.64 -28.47 -18.41
C ASN A 294 4.11 -28.55 -16.96
N ASN A 295 4.51 -29.74 -16.52
CA ASN A 295 4.99 -29.98 -15.16
C ASN A 295 6.29 -29.24 -14.80
N ASP A 296 7.07 -28.79 -15.78
CA ASP A 296 8.28 -28.00 -15.56
C ASP A 296 8.01 -26.51 -15.31
N SER A 297 6.75 -26.10 -15.43
CA SER A 297 6.34 -24.71 -15.23
C SER A 297 5.44 -24.55 -14.03
N PRO A 298 5.55 -23.43 -13.28
CA PRO A 298 4.63 -23.15 -12.18
C PRO A 298 3.21 -22.88 -12.69
N ARG A 299 2.23 -23.07 -11.84
CA ARG A 299 0.83 -22.76 -12.17
C ARG A 299 0.63 -21.28 -12.44
N ASP A 300 -0.08 -20.93 -13.52
CA ASP A 300 -0.36 -19.55 -13.87
C ASP A 300 -1.30 -18.88 -12.84
N PRO A 301 -0.86 -17.80 -12.17
CA PRO A 301 -1.72 -17.07 -11.25
C PRO A 301 -3.02 -16.53 -11.87
N ALA A 302 -3.07 -16.30 -13.19
CA ALA A 302 -4.28 -15.88 -13.87
C ALA A 302 -5.27 -17.04 -14.01
N ALA A 303 -4.79 -18.26 -14.28
CA ALA A 303 -5.59 -19.46 -14.32
C ALA A 303 -6.19 -19.79 -12.94
N VAL A 304 -5.38 -19.70 -11.87
CA VAL A 304 -5.85 -19.88 -10.49
C VAL A 304 -6.99 -18.91 -10.15
N ARG A 305 -6.85 -17.63 -10.52
CA ARG A 305 -7.92 -16.65 -10.31
C ARG A 305 -9.20 -17.00 -11.05
N LYS A 306 -9.08 -17.44 -12.31
CA LYS A 306 -10.24 -17.80 -13.13
C LYS A 306 -10.94 -19.05 -12.55
N ARG A 307 -10.16 -20.05 -12.16
CA ARG A 307 -10.71 -21.30 -11.59
C ARG A 307 -11.38 -21.03 -10.24
N LEU A 308 -10.79 -20.21 -9.36
CA LEU A 308 -11.42 -19.83 -8.09
C LEU A 308 -12.82 -19.24 -8.31
N THR A 309 -13.01 -18.40 -9.34
CA THR A 309 -14.34 -17.85 -9.64
C THR A 309 -15.34 -18.95 -9.96
N THR A 310 -14.95 -19.92 -10.77
CA THR A 310 -15.81 -21.07 -11.13
C THR A 310 -16.11 -21.98 -9.91
N ILE A 311 -15.10 -22.22 -9.06
CA ILE A 311 -15.27 -23.04 -7.85
C ILE A 311 -16.24 -22.36 -6.88
N LEU A 312 -16.12 -21.05 -6.65
CA LEU A 312 -17.03 -20.29 -5.80
C LEU A 312 -18.47 -20.31 -6.30
N GLU A 313 -18.67 -20.20 -7.63
CA GLU A 313 -19.99 -20.28 -8.26
C GLU A 313 -20.60 -21.68 -8.07
N ARG A 314 -19.83 -22.77 -8.24
CA ARG A 314 -20.28 -24.15 -8.03
C ARG A 314 -20.54 -24.49 -6.56
N ALA A 315 -19.74 -23.91 -5.65
CA ALA A 315 -19.87 -24.08 -4.20
C ALA A 315 -21.03 -23.27 -3.59
N ASP A 316 -21.77 -22.52 -4.39
CA ASP A 316 -22.76 -21.55 -3.90
C ASP A 316 -22.20 -20.63 -2.82
N CYS A 317 -21.00 -20.09 -3.07
CA CYS A 317 -20.32 -19.14 -2.20
C CYS A 317 -20.37 -17.74 -2.81
N LYS A 318 -20.35 -16.73 -1.94
CA LYS A 318 -20.23 -15.35 -2.42
C LYS A 318 -18.94 -15.15 -3.23
N ARG A 319 -19.03 -14.29 -4.23
CA ARG A 319 -17.91 -14.00 -5.13
C ARG A 319 -16.84 -13.19 -4.44
N VAL A 320 -15.73 -13.82 -4.09
CA VAL A 320 -14.54 -13.19 -3.52
C VAL A 320 -13.36 -13.23 -4.51
N ARG A 321 -12.42 -12.31 -4.36
CA ARG A 321 -11.16 -12.34 -5.11
C ARG A 321 -10.18 -13.27 -4.42
N PHE A 322 -9.18 -13.77 -5.14
CA PHE A 322 -8.11 -14.58 -4.51
C PHE A 322 -7.45 -13.85 -3.32
N HIS A 323 -7.26 -12.55 -3.40
CA HIS A 323 -6.70 -11.78 -2.28
C HIS A 323 -7.63 -11.70 -1.07
N ASP A 324 -8.92 -11.85 -1.27
CA ASP A 324 -9.91 -11.88 -0.17
C ASP A 324 -9.84 -13.19 0.63
N LEU A 325 -9.30 -14.31 0.07
CA LEU A 325 -8.98 -15.53 0.83
C LEU A 325 -7.90 -15.27 1.88
N ARG A 326 -6.89 -14.47 1.55
CA ARG A 326 -5.89 -14.01 2.52
C ARG A 326 -6.53 -13.12 3.61
N HIS A 327 -7.53 -12.31 3.26
CA HIS A 327 -8.30 -11.56 4.28
C HIS A 327 -9.12 -12.51 5.15
N THR A 328 -9.70 -13.55 4.57
CA THR A 328 -10.40 -14.62 5.30
C THR A 328 -9.47 -15.31 6.31
N PHE A 329 -8.27 -15.75 5.88
CA PHE A 329 -7.25 -16.28 6.78
C PHE A 329 -6.91 -15.32 7.91
N ALA A 330 -6.66 -14.04 7.58
CA ALA A 330 -6.23 -13.05 8.57
C ALA A 330 -7.34 -12.75 9.59
N THR A 331 -8.59 -12.63 9.15
CA THR A 331 -9.73 -12.40 10.04
C THR A 331 -9.95 -13.60 10.95
N ALA A 332 -9.99 -14.81 10.40
CA ALA A 332 -10.13 -16.03 11.19
C ALA A 332 -8.98 -16.21 12.21
N SER A 333 -7.72 -15.91 11.81
CA SER A 333 -6.58 -15.97 12.72
C SER A 333 -6.72 -15.02 13.90
N LEU A 334 -7.18 -13.79 13.68
CA LEU A 334 -7.42 -12.81 14.74
C LEU A 334 -8.58 -13.24 15.64
N GLU A 335 -9.68 -13.74 15.06
CA GLU A 335 -10.83 -14.28 15.80
C GLU A 335 -10.44 -15.45 16.69
N HIS A 336 -9.50 -16.28 16.24
CA HIS A 336 -8.91 -17.37 17.06
C HIS A 336 -7.79 -16.91 18.00
N GLY A 337 -7.60 -15.59 18.14
CA GLY A 337 -6.73 -15.00 19.16
C GLY A 337 -5.26 -14.90 18.81
N MET A 338 -4.90 -15.01 17.52
CA MET A 338 -3.55 -14.68 17.04
C MET A 338 -3.30 -13.18 17.24
N ASP A 339 -2.13 -12.82 17.75
CA ASP A 339 -1.76 -11.42 17.88
C ASP A 339 -1.42 -10.77 16.53
N ILE A 340 -1.65 -9.46 16.42
CA ILE A 340 -1.49 -8.70 15.17
C ILE A 340 -0.05 -8.71 14.66
N LYS A 341 0.95 -8.74 15.54
CA LYS A 341 2.36 -8.74 15.15
C LYS A 341 2.75 -10.08 14.52
N THR A 342 2.34 -11.18 15.13
CA THR A 342 2.51 -12.53 14.57
C THR A 342 1.80 -12.66 13.23
N LEU A 343 0.53 -12.26 13.15
CA LEU A 343 -0.21 -12.25 11.89
C LEU A 343 0.50 -11.42 10.82
N SER A 344 0.92 -10.20 11.14
CA SER A 344 1.64 -9.30 10.21
C SER A 344 2.92 -9.96 9.66
N THR A 345 3.63 -10.71 10.50
CA THR A 345 4.83 -11.46 10.10
C THR A 345 4.48 -12.61 9.15
N ILE A 346 3.48 -13.41 9.49
CA ILE A 346 3.04 -14.56 8.67
C ILE A 346 2.59 -14.10 7.30
N ILE A 347 1.73 -13.08 7.22
CA ILE A 347 1.25 -12.57 5.95
C ILE A 347 2.28 -11.67 5.21
N GLY A 348 3.38 -11.28 5.85
CA GLY A 348 4.44 -10.46 5.26
C GLY A 348 3.98 -9.05 4.90
N HIS A 349 3.36 -8.34 5.83
CA HIS A 349 3.12 -6.90 5.73
C HIS A 349 4.37 -6.13 6.15
N ILE A 350 4.73 -5.09 5.42
CA ILE A 350 5.89 -4.23 5.70
C ILE A 350 5.70 -3.47 7.02
N SER A 351 4.45 -3.18 7.38
CA SER A 351 4.07 -2.44 8.58
C SER A 351 2.86 -3.08 9.24
N THR A 352 2.91 -3.24 10.55
CA THR A 352 1.77 -3.67 11.38
C THR A 352 0.59 -2.68 11.28
N ALA A 353 0.86 -1.40 11.00
CA ALA A 353 -0.18 -0.41 10.73
C ALA A 353 -1.05 -0.80 9.52
N THR A 354 -0.48 -1.46 8.50
CA THR A 354 -1.25 -1.97 7.37
C THR A 354 -2.22 -3.06 7.82
N THR A 355 -1.79 -3.97 8.69
CA THR A 355 -2.65 -5.01 9.27
C THR A 355 -3.72 -4.38 10.16
N LEU A 356 -3.36 -3.44 11.01
CA LEU A 356 -4.28 -2.72 11.88
C LEU A 356 -5.37 -1.98 11.08
N ASN A 357 -4.99 -1.20 10.07
CA ASN A 357 -5.93 -0.44 9.25
C ASN A 357 -6.91 -1.34 8.47
N VAL A 358 -6.47 -2.54 8.10
CA VAL A 358 -7.28 -3.51 7.35
C VAL A 358 -8.20 -4.30 8.27
N TYR A 359 -7.74 -4.64 9.49
CA TYR A 359 -8.41 -5.54 10.43
C TYR A 359 -8.76 -4.86 11.76
N ALA A 360 -8.86 -3.53 11.81
CA ALA A 360 -9.16 -2.75 13.02
C ALA A 360 -10.57 -2.98 13.60
N HIS A 361 -11.41 -3.75 12.90
CA HIS A 361 -12.74 -4.09 13.41
C HIS A 361 -12.62 -5.21 14.45
N VAL A 362 -12.73 -4.86 15.72
CA VAL A 362 -12.83 -5.82 16.82
C VAL A 362 -14.19 -6.49 16.75
N THR A 363 -14.21 -7.80 16.41
CA THR A 363 -15.45 -8.59 16.43
C THR A 363 -15.90 -8.87 17.88
N ASP A 364 -17.18 -9.17 18.05
CA ASP A 364 -17.70 -9.56 19.39
C ASP A 364 -17.02 -10.83 19.91
N GLU A 365 -16.63 -11.73 19.01
CA GLU A 365 -15.88 -12.94 19.34
C GLU A 365 -14.48 -12.61 19.88
N MET A 366 -13.77 -11.68 19.28
CA MET A 366 -12.48 -11.19 19.81
C MET A 366 -12.62 -10.61 21.22
N ARG A 367 -13.71 -9.90 21.51
CA ARG A 367 -14.00 -9.37 22.85
C ARG A 367 -14.22 -10.49 23.86
N LYS A 368 -14.97 -11.53 23.51
CA LYS A 368 -15.19 -12.70 24.36
C LYS A 368 -13.89 -13.45 24.65
N ILE A 369 -13.06 -13.68 23.63
CA ILE A 369 -11.74 -14.32 23.77
C ILE A 369 -10.82 -13.48 24.65
N ALA A 370 -10.81 -12.16 24.48
CA ALA A 370 -10.03 -11.27 25.34
C ALA A 370 -10.50 -11.34 26.79
N ALA A 371 -11.80 -11.33 27.03
CA ALA A 371 -12.37 -11.50 28.37
C ALA A 371 -11.97 -12.86 29.00
N ALA A 372 -12.04 -13.95 28.24
CA ALA A 372 -11.63 -15.28 28.70
C ALA A 372 -10.11 -15.40 28.96
N LYS A 373 -9.27 -14.66 28.22
CA LYS A 373 -7.82 -14.57 28.48
C LYS A 373 -7.52 -13.80 29.76
N ILE A 374 -8.26 -12.70 30.00
CA ILE A 374 -8.15 -11.91 31.24
C ILE A 374 -8.56 -12.76 32.42
N ASP A 375 -9.67 -13.47 32.33
CA ASP A 375 -10.16 -14.38 33.37
C ASP A 375 -9.13 -15.45 33.73
N ARG A 376 -8.59 -16.16 32.72
CA ARG A 376 -7.51 -17.14 32.94
C ARG A 376 -6.21 -16.54 33.51
N GLY A 377 -5.92 -15.27 33.20
CA GLY A 377 -4.77 -14.56 33.76
C GLY A 377 -4.96 -14.21 35.23
N ILE A 378 -6.19 -13.90 35.65
CA ILE A 378 -6.56 -13.55 37.03
C ILE A 378 -6.78 -14.82 37.84
N ALA A 379 -7.42 -15.84 37.29
CA ALA A 379 -7.75 -17.09 37.95
C ALA A 379 -6.55 -17.97 38.31
N LYS A 380 -5.33 -17.65 37.84
CA LYS A 380 -4.10 -18.35 38.24
C LYS A 380 -3.64 -18.07 39.69
N SER A 381 -4.21 -17.07 40.34
CA SER A 381 -3.97 -16.76 41.74
C SER A 381 -5.30 -16.81 42.48
N GLU A 382 -5.60 -17.91 43.18
CA GLU A 382 -6.77 -18.13 44.06
C GLU A 382 -8.12 -17.82 43.41
N SER A 383 -9.11 -18.70 43.56
CA SER A 383 -10.40 -18.50 42.88
C SER A 383 -11.00 -17.14 43.31
N LEU A 384 -11.54 -16.37 42.38
CA LEU A 384 -12.23 -15.09 42.68
C LEU A 384 -13.36 -15.26 43.72
N GLN A 385 -13.86 -16.50 43.89
CA GLN A 385 -14.81 -16.86 44.93
C GLN A 385 -14.15 -16.85 46.31
N ASP A 386 -12.90 -17.35 46.47
CA ASP A 386 -12.18 -17.33 47.74
C ASP A 386 -11.76 -15.91 48.13
N ILE A 387 -11.44 -15.07 47.15
CA ILE A 387 -11.16 -13.64 47.39
C ILE A 387 -12.41 -12.88 47.79
N ASN A 388 -13.57 -13.22 47.21
CA ASN A 388 -14.81 -12.54 47.48
C ASN A 388 -15.43 -12.96 48.83
N THR A 389 -15.08 -14.16 49.36
CA THR A 389 -15.47 -14.63 50.66
C THR A 389 -14.51 -14.23 51.78
N ALA A 390 -13.33 -13.70 51.45
CA ALA A 390 -12.40 -13.16 52.43
C ALA A 390 -13.08 -12.02 53.21
N PRO A 391 -12.94 -11.97 54.57
CA PRO A 391 -13.58 -10.94 55.36
C PRO A 391 -13.06 -9.56 54.92
N ARG A 392 -13.96 -8.72 54.43
CA ARG A 392 -13.64 -7.31 54.13
C ARG A 392 -13.13 -6.64 55.38
N LYS A 393 -11.93 -6.12 55.37
CA LYS A 393 -11.51 -5.17 56.42
C LYS A 393 -12.59 -4.12 56.54
N PRO A 394 -13.03 -3.78 57.78
CA PRO A 394 -14.01 -2.74 57.98
C PRO A 394 -13.57 -1.50 57.22
N ALA A 395 -14.50 -0.88 56.51
CA ALA A 395 -14.24 0.34 55.78
C ALA A 395 -13.54 1.32 56.73
N PRO A 396 -12.49 1.99 56.35
CA PRO A 396 -11.85 2.99 57.21
C PRO A 396 -12.93 3.95 57.61
N SER A 397 -12.97 4.28 58.92
CA SER A 397 -13.92 5.23 59.52
C SER A 397 -14.12 6.41 58.57
N THR A 398 -15.36 6.78 58.31
CA THR A 398 -15.76 7.81 57.38
C THR A 398 -14.96 9.11 57.67
N PHE A 399 -13.89 9.29 56.93
CA PHE A 399 -13.12 10.52 56.98
C PHE A 399 -14.05 11.64 56.47
N LEU A 400 -14.44 12.55 57.36
CA LEU A 400 -15.16 13.77 57.04
C LEU A 400 -14.12 14.87 56.84
N PRO A 401 -13.83 15.30 55.60
CA PRO A 401 -12.84 16.33 55.37
C PRO A 401 -13.27 17.63 56.06
N HIS A 402 -12.33 18.24 56.77
CA HIS A 402 -12.55 19.52 57.41
C HIS A 402 -12.88 20.58 56.35
N LYS A 403 -14.07 21.19 56.35
CA LYS A 403 -14.41 22.32 55.49
C LYS A 403 -13.68 23.56 55.93
N GLY A 404 -12.55 23.87 55.26
CA GLY A 404 -11.82 25.10 55.50
C GLY A 404 -12.68 26.34 55.25
N GLN A 405 -12.37 27.42 55.97
CA GLN A 405 -13.01 28.73 55.79
C GLN A 405 -12.76 29.27 54.37
N ARG A 406 -13.76 29.99 53.82
CA ARG A 406 -13.60 30.69 52.53
C ARG A 406 -12.46 31.71 52.64
N ARG A 407 -11.38 31.50 51.87
CA ARG A 407 -10.21 32.36 51.82
C ARG A 407 -10.40 33.52 50.84
N LYS A 408 -9.65 34.60 51.03
CA LYS A 408 -9.64 35.74 50.11
C LYS A 408 -9.18 35.32 48.71
N PRO A 409 -9.72 35.87 47.63
CA PRO A 409 -9.21 35.59 46.27
C PRO A 409 -7.73 35.82 46.16
N GLY A 410 -6.99 34.86 45.56
CA GLY A 410 -5.54 34.96 45.37
C GLY A 410 -4.63 34.40 46.47
N THR A 411 -5.23 33.79 47.52
CA THR A 411 -4.48 33.15 48.63
C THR A 411 -4.47 31.61 48.55
N GLY A 412 -4.91 31.01 47.45
CA GLY A 412 -5.02 29.57 47.29
C GLY A 412 -6.09 28.90 48.15
N CYS A 413 -6.16 27.58 48.14
CA CYS A 413 -7.03 26.80 49.02
C CYS A 413 -6.23 25.72 49.73
N VAL A 414 -6.63 25.39 50.96
CA VAL A 414 -6.11 24.26 51.71
C VAL A 414 -7.29 23.34 52.02
N SER A 415 -7.09 22.05 51.76
CA SER A 415 -8.09 21.00 51.98
C SER A 415 -7.43 19.76 52.61
N GLN A 416 -8.14 19.11 53.50
CA GLN A 416 -7.69 17.87 54.09
C GLN A 416 -8.05 16.72 53.15
N ILE A 417 -7.05 15.94 52.71
CA ILE A 417 -7.28 14.78 51.81
C ILE A 417 -7.58 13.50 52.59
N ASN A 418 -6.89 13.31 53.71
CA ASN A 418 -7.11 12.22 54.67
C ASN A 418 -6.69 12.64 56.08
N GLU A 419 -6.81 11.75 57.07
CA GLU A 419 -6.53 12.05 58.48
C GLU A 419 -5.12 12.61 58.72
N LYS A 420 -4.13 12.32 57.81
CA LYS A 420 -2.72 12.67 57.97
C LYS A 420 -2.17 13.50 56.83
N LEU A 421 -3.00 13.92 55.86
CA LEU A 421 -2.49 14.63 54.67
C LEU A 421 -3.39 15.83 54.31
N TRP A 422 -2.75 16.99 54.18
CA TRP A 422 -3.35 18.24 53.74
C TRP A 422 -2.76 18.65 52.39
N GLU A 423 -3.60 19.18 51.49
CA GLU A 423 -3.23 19.73 50.19
C GLU A 423 -3.48 21.23 50.17
N GLY A 424 -2.45 22.00 49.83
CA GLY A 424 -2.53 23.40 49.46
C GLY A 424 -2.44 23.59 47.96
N ARG A 425 -3.40 24.27 47.37
CA ARG A 425 -3.45 24.52 45.95
C ARG A 425 -3.50 25.99 45.60
N TYR A 426 -2.65 26.41 44.68
CA TYR A 426 -2.65 27.76 44.13
C TYR A 426 -2.71 27.71 42.60
N SER A 427 -3.60 28.54 41.99
CA SER A 427 -3.88 28.52 40.56
C SER A 427 -4.06 29.93 40.00
N PRO A 428 -2.94 30.68 39.84
CA PRO A 428 -2.95 32.03 39.27
C PRO A 428 -3.22 32.02 37.77
N LYS A 429 -3.65 33.15 37.23
CA LYS A 429 -3.71 33.39 35.80
C LYS A 429 -2.36 33.89 35.29
N LEU A 430 -1.84 33.30 34.24
CA LEU A 430 -0.66 33.75 33.51
C LEU A 430 -0.99 34.96 32.61
N PRO A 431 0.02 35.70 32.11
CA PRO A 431 -0.17 36.83 31.22
C PRO A 431 -0.93 36.48 29.93
N ASN A 432 -0.83 35.22 29.45
CA ASN A 432 -1.53 34.68 28.28
C ASN A 432 -2.96 34.24 28.58
N GLY A 433 -3.50 34.49 29.78
CA GLY A 433 -4.85 34.12 30.20
C GLY A 433 -5.03 32.65 30.67
N ALA A 434 -4.04 31.80 30.49
CA ALA A 434 -4.07 30.41 30.97
C ALA A 434 -3.94 30.37 32.51
N ARG A 435 -4.46 29.30 33.16
CA ARG A 435 -4.27 29.04 34.59
C ARG A 435 -3.19 28.01 34.80
N LEU A 436 -2.22 28.33 35.66
CA LEU A 436 -1.17 27.41 36.12
C LEU A 436 -1.48 26.97 37.55
N ALA A 437 -1.84 25.71 37.76
CA ALA A 437 -2.09 25.18 39.09
C ALA A 437 -0.85 24.43 39.61
N ARG A 438 -0.45 24.71 40.87
CA ARG A 438 0.52 23.90 41.60
C ARG A 438 -0.01 23.56 42.99
N ASN A 439 0.37 22.40 43.50
CA ASN A 439 -0.06 21.87 44.77
C ASN A 439 1.15 21.66 45.69
N VAL A 440 0.93 21.80 47.01
CA VAL A 440 1.84 21.42 48.07
C VAL A 440 1.15 20.49 49.03
N TYR A 441 1.88 19.61 49.67
CA TYR A 441 1.35 18.63 50.61
C TYR A 441 2.08 18.73 51.97
N ALA A 442 1.31 18.49 53.05
CA ALA A 442 1.84 18.51 54.39
C ALA A 442 1.03 17.60 55.34
N HIS A 443 1.59 17.25 56.46
CA HIS A 443 0.97 16.39 57.44
C HIS A 443 0.09 17.16 58.50
N SER A 444 0.14 18.49 58.48
CA SER A 444 -0.72 19.34 59.31
C SER A 444 -1.24 20.54 58.50
N GLU A 445 -2.38 21.12 58.92
CA GLU A 445 -2.96 22.29 58.30
C GLU A 445 -1.99 23.50 58.31
N LYS A 446 -1.35 23.78 59.47
CA LYS A 446 -0.40 24.87 59.62
C LYS A 446 0.83 24.75 58.71
N GLU A 447 1.38 23.56 58.64
CA GLU A 447 2.52 23.27 57.74
C GLU A 447 2.08 23.43 56.26
N CYS A 448 0.90 22.99 55.90
CA CYS A 448 0.38 23.15 54.58
C CYS A 448 0.15 24.61 54.20
N GLU A 449 -0.32 25.43 55.17
CA GLU A 449 -0.49 26.87 54.98
C GLU A 449 0.85 27.60 54.76
N GLN A 450 1.90 27.22 55.51
CA GLN A 450 3.25 27.76 55.34
C GLN A 450 3.82 27.42 53.94
N LYS A 451 3.79 26.16 53.58
CA LYS A 451 4.24 25.72 52.26
C LYS A 451 3.44 26.36 51.11
N LEU A 452 2.13 26.56 51.31
CA LEU A 452 1.31 27.24 50.32
C LEU A 452 1.65 28.71 50.19
N ALA A 453 1.96 29.40 51.31
CA ALA A 453 2.39 30.79 51.28
C ALA A 453 3.73 30.96 50.55
N GLU A 454 4.70 30.08 50.80
CA GLU A 454 5.98 30.03 50.06
C GLU A 454 5.75 29.79 48.55
N LEU A 455 4.93 28.80 48.21
CA LEU A 455 4.57 28.51 46.80
C LEU A 455 3.95 29.73 46.11
N ILE A 456 3.06 30.45 46.79
CA ILE A 456 2.42 31.67 46.26
C ILE A 456 3.46 32.77 45.97
N VAL A 457 4.42 32.96 46.86
CA VAL A 457 5.50 33.95 46.67
C VAL A 457 6.36 33.56 45.47
N GLN A 458 6.78 32.30 45.40
CA GLN A 458 7.58 31.78 44.31
C GLN A 458 6.84 31.91 42.95
N MET A 459 5.58 31.49 42.86
CA MET A 459 4.81 31.57 41.62
C MET A 459 4.52 33.01 41.19
N LYS A 460 4.34 33.94 42.14
CA LYS A 460 4.21 35.37 41.83
C LYS A 460 5.51 35.94 41.24
N ALA A 461 6.66 35.56 41.80
CA ALA A 461 7.98 35.97 41.27
C ALA A 461 8.21 35.40 39.86
N GLU A 462 7.91 34.11 39.62
CA GLU A 462 8.02 33.48 38.32
C GLU A 462 7.14 34.19 37.27
N ILE A 463 5.90 34.54 37.63
CA ILE A 463 4.98 35.25 36.73
C ILE A 463 5.43 36.69 36.48
N ALA A 464 5.99 37.36 37.47
CA ALA A 464 6.56 38.70 37.32
C ALA A 464 7.76 38.70 36.38
N ALA A 465 8.67 37.71 36.51
CA ALA A 465 9.81 37.53 35.63
C ALA A 465 9.37 37.27 34.15
N GLN A 466 8.32 36.48 33.94
CA GLN A 466 7.76 36.23 32.60
C GLN A 466 7.12 37.50 31.97
N ARG A 467 6.66 38.47 32.78
CA ARG A 467 6.14 39.75 32.29
C ARG A 467 7.22 40.71 31.84
N GLN A 468 8.49 40.52 32.33
CA GLN A 468 9.63 41.38 32.01
C GLN A 468 10.45 40.91 30.81
N GLN A 469 10.22 39.69 30.28
CA GLN A 469 10.84 39.21 29.06
C GLN A 469 10.12 39.80 27.83
N PRO A 470 10.81 40.52 26.94
CA PRO A 470 10.19 41.06 25.72
C PRO A 470 9.75 39.90 24.84
N GLN A 471 8.49 39.92 24.40
CA GLN A 471 8.00 39.03 23.39
C GLN A 471 8.80 39.26 22.12
N ALA A 472 9.47 38.21 21.62
CA ALA A 472 10.04 38.23 20.28
C ALA A 472 8.88 38.40 19.26
N PRO A 473 9.02 39.24 18.25
CA PRO A 473 7.96 39.43 17.27
C PRO A 473 7.73 38.14 16.48
N ALA A 474 6.45 37.84 16.21
CA ALA A 474 5.93 36.72 15.45
C ALA A 474 6.33 36.76 13.97
#